data_4da0151610bcfdbdda875705305d118d
#
_entry.id   4da0151610bcfdbdda875705305d118d
#
_cell.length_a   1.000
_cell.length_b   1.000
_cell.length_c   1.000
_cell.angle_alpha   90.00
_cell.angle_beta   90.00
_cell.angle_gamma   90.00
#
_symmetry.space_group_name_H-M   'P 1'
#
loop_
_entity.id
_entity.type
_entity.pdbx_description
1 polymer ?
#
loop_
_entity_poly.entity_id
_entity_poly.type
_entity_poly.pdbx_seq_one_letter_code
_entity_poly.pdbx_strand_id
1 'polypeptide(L)'
;GDYDTLNEASDAILGMQNRPEGEAGRVTINLTSDVFEQVVMAAPYVTLKGNGHTISWYYGVGTKYYSIDPATGLYNKTLAMDRYSSEEGNGSLWGGVFIVRGNNFVAENTTFLNTYNYYLTEAEKTDIAGSNLSVDRLAEGADVSDYKFKERSNAFYIEADNIEVFNCSILSSQDTLGRNGSANYGYHAYFNGCTIGGNVDYICGEFAAVFDNCKLQWKTYKNDENNNAKIGYIVAPKTSPYVFRNCEVTTDGAHGDAAVLGKYGRTWGANSNASFIECETNGYIDSEGWTEMSNGEKASAIFNEYNNTNKGEAFVTTGCTNSTLDAVVNYIDLENVSAVDTVLGTWKPVHYKEVISKDDGSSKDDVADGGETGKDNNVNGTTESTSETVKTGDTAPIALYVVLILCALAGIVFVSKKRRISVK
;
A
#
# COMPACT_ATOMS: atom_id res chain seq x y z
N GLY A 1 19.71 6.90 -19.62
CA GLY A 1 19.87 5.56 -20.17
C GLY A 1 18.63 4.75 -19.89
N ASP A 2 18.39 3.76 -20.75
CA ASP A 2 17.28 2.85 -20.57
C ASP A 2 17.81 1.53 -20.01
N TYR A 3 17.08 0.95 -19.07
CA TYR A 3 17.43 -0.30 -18.41
C TYR A 3 16.32 -1.31 -18.65
N ASP A 4 16.68 -2.59 -18.70
CA ASP A 4 15.71 -3.67 -18.88
C ASP A 4 15.05 -4.06 -17.55
N THR A 5 15.72 -3.79 -16.39
CA THR A 5 15.23 -4.11 -15.04
C THR A 5 15.38 -2.94 -14.07
N LEU A 6 14.58 -2.94 -13.00
CA LEU A 6 14.70 -1.96 -11.91
C LEU A 6 15.96 -2.18 -11.06
N ASN A 7 16.38 -3.43 -10.89
CA ASN A 7 17.64 -3.72 -10.19
C ASN A 7 18.84 -3.17 -10.95
N GLU A 8 18.89 -3.31 -12.29
CA GLU A 8 19.92 -2.67 -13.11
C GLU A 8 19.91 -1.14 -13.00
N ALA A 9 18.72 -0.53 -13.01
CA ALA A 9 18.58 0.91 -12.80
C ALA A 9 19.11 1.36 -11.44
N SER A 10 18.76 0.63 -10.36
CA SER A 10 19.26 0.88 -9.00
C SER A 10 20.78 0.78 -8.93
N ASP A 11 21.36 -0.25 -9.54
CA ASP A 11 22.81 -0.46 -9.57
C ASP A 11 23.53 0.61 -10.37
N ALA A 12 22.95 1.02 -11.50
CA ALA A 12 23.51 2.10 -12.31
C ALA A 12 23.52 3.44 -11.55
N ILE A 13 22.47 3.73 -10.78
CA ILE A 13 22.42 4.93 -9.94
C ILE A 13 23.48 4.88 -8.84
N LEU A 14 23.67 3.73 -8.21
CA LEU A 14 24.75 3.53 -7.22
C LEU A 14 26.13 3.70 -7.82
N GLY A 15 26.31 3.31 -9.08
CA GLY A 15 27.58 3.44 -9.83
C GLY A 15 27.84 4.81 -10.42
N MET A 16 26.93 5.77 -10.32
CA MET A 16 27.11 7.11 -10.90
C MET A 16 28.29 7.85 -10.28
N GLN A 17 29.26 8.20 -11.11
CA GLN A 17 30.39 9.03 -10.69
C GLN A 17 29.95 10.49 -10.55
N ASN A 18 30.44 11.16 -9.50
CA ASN A 18 30.16 12.58 -9.22
C ASN A 18 28.68 12.94 -9.07
N ARG A 19 27.84 11.98 -8.69
CA ARG A 19 26.45 12.25 -8.31
C ARG A 19 26.47 13.17 -7.08
N PRO A 20 25.78 14.33 -7.12
CA PRO A 20 25.65 15.18 -5.93
C PRO A 20 25.08 14.42 -4.74
N GLU A 21 25.44 14.81 -3.53
CA GLU A 21 24.87 14.26 -2.32
C GLU A 21 23.48 14.87 -2.03
N GLY A 22 22.62 14.12 -1.34
CA GLY A 22 21.31 14.56 -0.90
C GLY A 22 20.33 14.80 -2.05
N GLU A 23 19.41 15.73 -1.86
CA GLU A 23 18.34 16.05 -2.81
C GLU A 23 18.88 16.57 -4.16
N ALA A 24 20.02 17.24 -4.18
CA ALA A 24 20.64 17.70 -5.43
C ALA A 24 21.03 16.54 -6.36
N GLY A 25 21.23 15.34 -5.80
CA GLY A 25 21.53 14.13 -6.56
C GLY A 25 20.33 13.20 -6.74
N ARG A 26 19.12 13.65 -6.49
CA ARG A 26 17.92 12.83 -6.70
C ARG A 26 17.78 12.43 -8.16
N VAL A 27 17.52 11.15 -8.39
CA VAL A 27 17.34 10.56 -9.71
C VAL A 27 15.91 10.09 -9.87
N THR A 28 15.31 10.33 -11.03
CA THR A 28 13.96 9.84 -11.33
C THR A 28 14.04 8.64 -12.26
N ILE A 29 13.38 7.55 -11.82
CA ILE A 29 13.11 6.38 -12.65
C ILE A 29 11.66 6.49 -13.15
N ASN A 30 11.43 6.37 -14.45
CA ASN A 30 10.10 6.36 -15.04
C ASN A 30 9.78 4.96 -15.56
N LEU A 31 8.72 4.34 -15.08
CA LEU A 31 8.22 3.11 -15.67
C LEU A 31 7.54 3.42 -17.02
N THR A 32 7.78 2.58 -18.00
CA THR A 32 7.17 2.64 -19.33
C THR A 32 6.33 1.40 -19.64
N SER A 33 6.33 0.42 -18.74
CA SER A 33 5.54 -0.81 -18.80
C SER A 33 5.48 -1.45 -17.42
N ASP A 34 4.61 -2.43 -17.27
CA ASP A 34 4.59 -3.30 -16.10
C ASP A 34 5.91 -4.05 -15.95
N VAL A 35 6.32 -4.27 -14.71
CA VAL A 35 7.57 -4.94 -14.33
C VAL A 35 7.24 -6.21 -13.55
N PHE A 36 7.81 -7.32 -13.99
CA PHE A 36 7.71 -8.59 -13.27
C PHE A 36 9.09 -8.95 -12.74
N GLU A 37 9.40 -8.53 -11.50
CA GLU A 37 10.72 -8.62 -10.90
C GLU A 37 10.63 -8.45 -9.38
N GLN A 38 11.43 -9.20 -8.63
CA GLN A 38 11.74 -8.85 -7.25
C GLN A 38 12.78 -7.73 -7.23
N VAL A 39 12.41 -6.57 -6.69
CA VAL A 39 13.23 -5.37 -6.74
C VAL A 39 13.91 -5.10 -5.40
N VAL A 40 15.21 -4.87 -5.43
CA VAL A 40 15.97 -4.29 -4.31
C VAL A 40 16.42 -2.89 -4.68
N MET A 41 15.68 -1.88 -4.23
CA MET A 41 15.99 -0.47 -4.46
C MET A 41 17.00 0.01 -3.41
N ALA A 42 18.28 -0.17 -3.71
CA ALA A 42 19.36 0.17 -2.79
C ALA A 42 19.87 1.61 -2.96
N ALA A 43 19.59 2.26 -4.08
CA ALA A 43 20.02 3.61 -4.34
C ALA A 43 19.22 4.63 -3.51
N PRO A 44 19.86 5.52 -2.72
CA PRO A 44 19.18 6.59 -1.99
C PRO A 44 18.79 7.74 -2.92
N TYR A 45 17.85 8.58 -2.47
CA TYR A 45 17.38 9.76 -3.24
C TYR A 45 16.90 9.39 -4.64
N VAL A 46 16.01 8.43 -4.72
CA VAL A 46 15.35 7.99 -5.95
C VAL A 46 13.87 8.34 -5.89
N THR A 47 13.35 8.90 -6.99
CA THR A 47 11.92 8.99 -7.25
C THR A 47 11.52 7.99 -8.32
N LEU A 48 10.63 7.06 -7.98
CA LEU A 48 10.03 6.11 -8.90
C LEU A 48 8.67 6.62 -9.35
N LYS A 49 8.56 7.01 -10.62
CA LYS A 49 7.30 7.36 -11.26
C LYS A 49 6.73 6.15 -11.99
N GLY A 50 5.72 5.56 -11.39
CA GLY A 50 5.11 4.34 -11.93
C GLY A 50 4.24 4.56 -13.15
N ASN A 51 3.70 5.78 -13.35
CA ASN A 51 2.84 6.13 -14.48
C ASN A 51 1.63 5.18 -14.65
N GLY A 52 1.12 4.63 -13.54
CA GLY A 52 0.03 3.65 -13.51
C GLY A 52 0.46 2.20 -13.76
N HIS A 53 1.74 1.93 -13.93
CA HIS A 53 2.25 0.57 -14.12
C HIS A 53 2.38 -0.22 -12.83
N THR A 54 2.39 -1.54 -12.96
CA THR A 54 2.49 -2.51 -11.89
C THR A 54 3.90 -3.11 -11.81
N ILE A 55 4.42 -3.19 -10.58
CA ILE A 55 5.59 -4.00 -10.22
C ILE A 55 5.05 -5.21 -9.46
N SER A 56 5.33 -6.41 -9.94
CA SER A 56 4.80 -7.64 -9.36
C SER A 56 5.83 -8.73 -9.23
N TRP A 57 5.65 -9.60 -8.24
CA TRP A 57 6.42 -10.81 -8.01
C TRP A 57 5.59 -11.80 -7.16
N TYR A 58 6.09 -13.03 -6.94
CA TYR A 58 5.32 -14.13 -6.36
C TYR A 58 5.95 -14.80 -5.14
N TYR A 59 6.92 -14.20 -4.47
CA TYR A 59 7.55 -14.82 -3.31
C TYR A 59 6.73 -14.65 -2.04
N GLY A 60 6.58 -15.75 -1.28
CA GLY A 60 6.06 -15.74 0.09
C GLY A 60 7.16 -15.80 1.13
N VAL A 61 6.81 -15.62 2.41
CA VAL A 61 7.74 -15.75 3.53
C VAL A 61 8.29 -17.18 3.62
N GLY A 62 9.58 -17.29 3.87
CA GLY A 62 10.30 -18.55 3.85
C GLY A 62 11.06 -18.79 2.55
N THR A 63 10.76 -18.02 1.51
CA THR A 63 11.58 -17.97 0.31
C THR A 63 12.94 -17.38 0.67
N LYS A 64 13.98 -17.99 0.18
CA LYS A 64 15.32 -17.41 0.25
C LYS A 64 15.47 -16.35 -0.83
N TYR A 65 16.47 -15.47 -0.68
CA TYR A 65 16.75 -14.53 -1.76
C TYR A 65 17.14 -15.28 -3.03
N TYR A 66 16.49 -14.91 -4.11
CA TYR A 66 16.79 -15.42 -5.43
C TYR A 66 16.94 -14.27 -6.43
N SER A 67 17.95 -14.37 -7.29
CA SER A 67 18.18 -13.45 -8.38
C SER A 67 17.52 -13.95 -9.65
N ILE A 68 17.05 -13.05 -10.48
CA ILE A 68 16.60 -13.40 -11.82
C ILE A 68 17.79 -13.32 -12.76
N ASP A 69 18.01 -14.40 -13.51
CA ASP A 69 18.99 -14.42 -14.60
C ASP A 69 18.46 -13.55 -15.76
N PRO A 70 19.16 -12.46 -16.10
CA PRO A 70 18.70 -11.57 -17.17
C PRO A 70 18.68 -12.24 -18.56
N ALA A 71 19.43 -13.34 -18.75
CA ALA A 71 19.44 -14.07 -20.02
C ALA A 71 18.20 -14.95 -20.21
N THR A 72 17.65 -15.49 -19.11
CA THR A 72 16.54 -16.44 -19.16
C THR A 72 15.23 -15.90 -18.60
N GLY A 73 15.28 -14.82 -17.81
CA GLY A 73 14.14 -14.29 -17.07
C GLY A 73 13.68 -15.19 -15.93
N LEU A 74 14.47 -16.21 -15.55
CA LEU A 74 14.16 -17.20 -14.53
C LEU A 74 15.10 -17.06 -13.34
N TYR A 75 14.67 -17.59 -12.21
CA TYR A 75 15.47 -17.66 -11.01
C TYR A 75 16.81 -18.37 -11.24
N ASN A 76 17.88 -17.77 -10.75
CA ASN A 76 19.23 -18.34 -10.75
C ASN A 76 19.84 -18.27 -9.36
N LYS A 77 19.86 -19.42 -8.68
CA LYS A 77 20.36 -19.56 -7.30
C LYS A 77 21.81 -19.12 -7.13
N THR A 78 22.65 -19.33 -8.12
CA THR A 78 24.07 -18.97 -8.06
C THR A 78 24.25 -17.45 -8.02
N LEU A 79 23.51 -16.71 -8.85
CA LEU A 79 23.54 -15.24 -8.87
C LEU A 79 23.01 -14.63 -7.57
N ALA A 80 21.97 -15.22 -7.00
CA ALA A 80 21.41 -14.76 -5.75
C ALA A 80 22.40 -14.88 -4.59
N MET A 81 23.04 -16.03 -4.48
CA MET A 81 23.97 -16.29 -3.38
C MET A 81 25.22 -15.43 -3.43
N ASP A 82 25.69 -15.07 -4.61
CA ASP A 82 26.87 -14.20 -4.75
C ASP A 82 26.61 -12.79 -4.24
N ARG A 83 25.40 -12.28 -4.39
CA ARG A 83 25.07 -10.88 -4.06
C ARG A 83 24.69 -10.65 -2.60
N TYR A 84 23.88 -11.52 -2.03
CA TYR A 84 23.32 -11.36 -0.67
C TYR A 84 23.40 -12.65 0.16
N SER A 85 24.43 -13.41 0.00
CA SER A 85 24.59 -14.71 0.64
C SER A 85 24.50 -14.66 2.18
N SER A 86 24.95 -13.56 2.80
CA SER A 86 24.87 -13.37 4.26
C SER A 86 23.44 -13.16 4.77
N GLU A 87 22.51 -12.78 3.89
CA GLU A 87 21.11 -12.49 4.21
C GLU A 87 20.15 -13.55 3.65
N GLU A 88 20.65 -14.59 3.00
CA GLU A 88 19.84 -15.63 2.34
C GLU A 88 18.72 -16.20 3.24
N GLY A 89 18.99 -16.34 4.54
CA GLY A 89 18.05 -16.91 5.51
C GLY A 89 16.96 -15.95 6.00
N ASN A 90 16.96 -14.66 5.59
CA ASN A 90 15.94 -13.71 6.00
C ASN A 90 14.66 -13.86 5.17
N GLY A 91 13.88 -14.88 5.46
CA GLY A 91 12.69 -15.22 4.68
C GLY A 91 11.60 -14.18 4.66
N SER A 92 11.52 -13.29 5.67
CA SER A 92 10.55 -12.19 5.67
C SER A 92 10.96 -11.09 4.68
N LEU A 93 12.25 -10.77 4.62
CA LEU A 93 12.79 -9.81 3.66
C LEU A 93 12.59 -10.30 2.22
N TRP A 94 12.98 -11.54 1.95
CA TRP A 94 12.96 -12.09 0.59
C TRP A 94 11.59 -12.56 0.12
N GLY A 95 10.57 -12.49 0.97
CA GLY A 95 9.16 -12.56 0.56
C GLY A 95 8.64 -11.25 -0.05
N GLY A 96 9.45 -10.19 -0.06
CA GLY A 96 9.05 -8.88 -0.58
C GLY A 96 9.15 -8.77 -2.09
N VAL A 97 8.20 -8.04 -2.72
CA VAL A 97 8.27 -7.69 -4.13
C VAL A 97 9.19 -6.50 -4.34
N PHE A 98 8.96 -5.42 -3.57
CA PHE A 98 9.75 -4.21 -3.64
C PHE A 98 10.38 -3.92 -2.28
N ILE A 99 11.69 -4.07 -2.21
CA ILE A 99 12.48 -3.93 -0.99
C ILE A 99 13.27 -2.62 -1.08
N VAL A 100 12.90 -1.65 -0.24
CA VAL A 100 13.55 -0.34 -0.22
C VAL A 100 14.69 -0.34 0.79
N ARG A 101 15.91 -0.12 0.30
CA ARG A 101 17.13 0.00 1.11
C ARG A 101 17.82 1.36 0.96
N GLY A 102 17.39 2.17 0.00
CA GLY A 102 17.90 3.52 -0.20
C GLY A 102 17.08 4.55 0.55
N ASN A 103 17.70 5.33 1.45
CA ASN A 103 17.03 6.41 2.16
C ASN A 103 16.48 7.48 1.21
N ASN A 104 15.44 8.20 1.67
CA ASN A 104 14.82 9.28 0.91
C ASN A 104 14.25 8.83 -0.45
N PHE A 105 13.64 7.65 -0.45
CA PHE A 105 12.96 7.10 -1.62
C PHE A 105 11.53 7.64 -1.72
N VAL A 106 11.11 7.96 -2.94
CA VAL A 106 9.75 8.39 -3.28
C VAL A 106 9.17 7.48 -4.34
N ALA A 107 7.95 6.99 -4.15
CA ALA A 107 7.17 6.28 -5.17
C ALA A 107 5.89 7.02 -5.49
N GLU A 108 5.58 7.16 -6.78
CA GLU A 108 4.38 7.84 -7.28
C GLU A 108 3.65 6.98 -8.30
N ASN A 109 2.30 6.90 -8.16
CA ASN A 109 1.40 6.31 -9.17
C ASN A 109 1.83 4.90 -9.63
N THR A 110 2.13 4.02 -8.69
CA THR A 110 2.61 2.64 -8.94
C THR A 110 1.75 1.63 -8.20
N THR A 111 1.51 0.48 -8.80
CA THR A 111 0.97 -0.68 -8.09
C THR A 111 2.12 -1.64 -7.73
N PHE A 112 2.28 -1.94 -6.45
CA PHE A 112 3.14 -3.00 -5.93
C PHE A 112 2.27 -4.20 -5.60
N LEU A 113 2.43 -5.30 -6.32
CA LEU A 113 1.57 -6.48 -6.20
C LEU A 113 2.38 -7.73 -5.90
N ASN A 114 2.16 -8.34 -4.74
CA ASN A 114 2.60 -9.70 -4.53
C ASN A 114 1.52 -10.67 -4.96
N THR A 115 1.79 -11.44 -6.00
CA THR A 115 0.79 -12.35 -6.59
C THR A 115 0.62 -13.64 -5.80
N TYR A 116 1.47 -13.92 -4.82
CA TYR A 116 1.51 -15.19 -4.08
C TYR A 116 0.14 -15.64 -3.55
N ASN A 117 -0.66 -14.72 -3.03
CA ASN A 117 -2.00 -15.01 -2.51
C ASN A 117 -3.13 -14.59 -3.46
N TYR A 118 -2.84 -14.24 -4.71
CA TYR A 118 -3.84 -13.84 -5.70
C TYR A 118 -4.02 -14.87 -6.79
N TYR A 119 -2.94 -15.24 -7.47
CA TYR A 119 -2.96 -16.21 -8.54
C TYR A 119 -1.58 -16.81 -8.78
N LEU A 120 -1.56 -17.99 -9.35
CA LEU A 120 -0.34 -18.70 -9.69
C LEU A 120 0.19 -18.21 -11.05
N THR A 121 1.39 -17.62 -11.06
CA THR A 121 2.03 -17.15 -12.29
C THR A 121 2.75 -18.30 -13.03
N GLU A 122 2.99 -18.16 -14.33
CA GLU A 122 3.77 -19.15 -15.10
C GLU A 122 5.21 -19.27 -14.58
N ALA A 123 5.81 -18.15 -14.14
CA ALA A 123 7.13 -18.17 -13.54
C ALA A 123 7.14 -18.97 -12.22
N GLU A 124 6.13 -18.76 -11.37
CA GLU A 124 5.97 -19.51 -10.13
C GLU A 124 5.78 -21.01 -10.37
N LYS A 125 4.95 -21.40 -11.34
CA LYS A 125 4.75 -22.82 -11.72
C LYS A 125 6.05 -23.49 -12.12
N THR A 126 6.91 -22.77 -12.80
CA THR A 126 8.23 -23.29 -13.23
C THR A 126 9.18 -23.34 -12.04
N ASP A 127 9.13 -22.37 -11.17
CA ASP A 127 10.03 -22.22 -10.01
C ASP A 127 9.68 -23.18 -8.87
N ILE A 128 8.42 -23.54 -8.67
CA ILE A 128 7.98 -24.50 -7.64
C ILE A 128 8.77 -25.79 -7.67
N ALA A 129 9.13 -26.29 -8.87
CA ALA A 129 9.89 -27.52 -9.03
C ALA A 129 11.34 -27.43 -8.49
N GLY A 130 11.90 -26.24 -8.39
CA GLY A 130 13.27 -25.99 -7.97
C GLY A 130 13.40 -25.14 -6.71
N SER A 131 12.34 -24.57 -6.19
CA SER A 131 12.37 -23.62 -5.07
C SER A 131 12.28 -24.35 -3.72
N ASN A 132 12.91 -23.76 -2.70
CA ASN A 132 12.76 -24.17 -1.30
C ASN A 132 11.59 -23.43 -0.63
N LEU A 133 10.49 -23.21 -1.34
CA LEU A 133 9.28 -22.65 -0.73
C LEU A 133 8.84 -23.57 0.40
N SER A 134 8.70 -23.02 1.60
CA SER A 134 8.37 -23.79 2.81
C SER A 134 6.87 -24.10 2.91
N VAL A 135 6.10 -23.76 1.91
CA VAL A 135 4.64 -23.85 1.90
C VAL A 135 4.18 -24.76 0.77
N ASP A 136 3.26 -25.67 1.06
CA ASP A 136 2.62 -26.49 0.04
C ASP A 136 1.79 -25.59 -0.87
N ARG A 137 2.29 -25.36 -2.07
CA ARG A 137 1.57 -24.65 -3.12
C ARG A 137 0.66 -25.60 -3.88
N LEU A 138 -0.37 -25.03 -4.44
CA LEU A 138 -1.36 -25.76 -5.18
C LEU A 138 -0.81 -26.31 -6.49
N ALA A 139 -1.46 -27.38 -6.96
CA ALA A 139 -1.21 -27.91 -8.28
C ALA A 139 -1.37 -26.83 -9.36
N GLU A 140 -0.67 -27.03 -10.47
CA GLU A 140 -0.72 -26.13 -11.61
C GLU A 140 -2.15 -25.75 -12.01
N GLY A 141 -2.38 -24.48 -12.23
CA GLY A 141 -3.68 -23.94 -12.64
C GLY A 141 -4.72 -23.79 -11.52
N ALA A 142 -4.38 -24.09 -10.28
CA ALA A 142 -5.28 -23.87 -9.16
C ALA A 142 -5.51 -22.37 -8.93
N ASP A 143 -6.77 -22.00 -8.68
CA ASP A 143 -7.15 -20.67 -8.24
C ASP A 143 -6.80 -20.52 -6.76
N VAL A 144 -5.75 -19.77 -6.46
CA VAL A 144 -5.33 -19.53 -5.07
C VAL A 144 -6.35 -18.74 -4.25
N SER A 145 -7.32 -18.11 -4.89
CA SER A 145 -8.43 -17.43 -4.20
C SER A 145 -9.40 -18.39 -3.51
N ASP A 146 -9.42 -19.66 -3.91
CA ASP A 146 -10.18 -20.72 -3.25
C ASP A 146 -9.53 -21.21 -1.94
N TYR A 147 -8.26 -20.89 -1.77
CA TYR A 147 -7.51 -21.27 -0.59
C TYR A 147 -7.53 -20.15 0.44
N LYS A 148 -7.64 -20.53 1.68
CA LYS A 148 -7.58 -19.63 2.83
C LYS A 148 -6.15 -19.18 3.10
N PHE A 149 -5.41 -18.87 2.04
CA PHE A 149 -4.02 -18.49 2.19
C PHE A 149 -3.93 -17.12 2.83
N LYS A 150 -3.55 -17.17 4.06
CA LYS A 150 -3.06 -16.06 4.86
C LYS A 150 -1.56 -16.15 5.00
N GLU A 151 -0.92 -16.60 3.94
CA GLU A 151 0.53 -16.71 3.94
C GLU A 151 1.14 -15.34 3.83
N ARG A 152 2.18 -15.12 4.62
CA ARG A 152 2.92 -13.87 4.64
C ARG A 152 3.63 -13.66 3.31
N SER A 153 3.38 -12.51 2.69
CA SER A 153 3.97 -12.15 1.41
C SER A 153 3.93 -10.63 1.25
N ASN A 154 5.07 -9.98 1.41
CA ASN A 154 5.13 -8.54 1.35
C ASN A 154 5.03 -8.04 -0.10
N ALA A 155 4.22 -7.01 -0.35
CA ALA A 155 4.28 -6.25 -1.59
C ALA A 155 5.33 -5.14 -1.51
N PHE A 156 5.49 -4.53 -0.31
CA PHE A 156 6.44 -3.45 -0.08
C PHE A 156 7.14 -3.65 1.27
N TYR A 157 8.46 -3.71 1.26
CA TYR A 157 9.27 -3.96 2.45
C TYR A 157 10.22 -2.80 2.73
N ILE A 158 10.17 -2.25 3.96
CA ILE A 158 10.90 -1.04 4.37
C ILE A 158 12.18 -1.44 5.11
N GLU A 159 13.33 -1.09 4.53
CA GLU A 159 14.66 -1.24 5.13
C GLU A 159 15.48 0.06 5.01
N ALA A 160 14.80 1.21 4.99
CA ALA A 160 15.43 2.51 4.86
C ALA A 160 14.59 3.61 5.51
N ASP A 161 15.20 4.75 5.74
CA ASP A 161 14.57 5.91 6.35
C ASP A 161 14.03 6.90 5.32
N ASN A 162 13.00 7.67 5.71
CA ASN A 162 12.36 8.71 4.91
C ASN A 162 11.77 8.17 3.60
N ILE A 163 10.88 7.22 3.72
CA ILE A 163 10.19 6.58 2.59
C ILE A 163 8.84 7.23 2.36
N GLU A 164 8.64 7.78 1.17
CA GLU A 164 7.39 8.40 0.77
C GLU A 164 6.72 7.64 -0.36
N VAL A 165 5.40 7.40 -0.20
CA VAL A 165 4.58 6.69 -1.20
C VAL A 165 3.32 7.50 -1.45
N PHE A 166 3.16 7.97 -2.69
CA PHE A 166 2.09 8.86 -3.09
C PHE A 166 1.24 8.24 -4.21
N ASN A 167 -0.09 8.19 -3.97
CA ASN A 167 -1.06 7.69 -4.94
C ASN A 167 -0.71 6.32 -5.53
N CYS A 168 -0.27 5.40 -4.68
CA CYS A 168 0.12 4.03 -5.05
C CYS A 168 -0.86 2.99 -4.53
N SER A 169 -0.82 1.80 -5.12
CA SER A 169 -1.49 0.61 -4.58
C SER A 169 -0.44 -0.37 -4.06
N ILE A 170 -0.62 -0.90 -2.85
CA ILE A 170 0.26 -1.90 -2.21
C ILE A 170 -0.61 -3.09 -1.84
N LEU A 171 -0.50 -4.19 -2.57
CA LEU A 171 -1.48 -5.26 -2.56
C LEU A 171 -0.84 -6.63 -2.32
N SER A 172 -1.29 -7.30 -1.27
CA SER A 172 -1.00 -8.70 -0.97
C SER A 172 -2.07 -9.29 -0.06
N SER A 173 -1.71 -10.16 0.89
CA SER A 173 -2.63 -10.72 1.88
C SER A 173 -2.15 -10.51 3.30
N GLN A 174 -1.30 -11.38 3.83
CA GLN A 174 -0.71 -11.18 5.16
C GLN A 174 0.64 -10.48 5.04
N ASP A 175 0.92 -9.52 5.95
CA ASP A 175 2.17 -8.75 6.02
C ASP A 175 2.45 -7.94 4.73
N THR A 176 1.44 -7.38 4.09
CA THR A 176 1.52 -6.72 2.77
C THR A 176 2.56 -5.59 2.72
N LEU A 177 2.46 -4.68 3.68
CA LEU A 177 3.38 -3.55 3.89
C LEU A 177 4.06 -3.74 5.23
N GLY A 178 5.37 -3.89 5.23
CA GLY A 178 5.98 -4.18 6.50
C GLY A 178 7.48 -4.07 6.58
N ARG A 179 7.92 -4.33 7.78
CA ARG A 179 9.31 -4.55 8.15
C ARG A 179 9.37 -5.56 9.28
N ASN A 180 10.02 -6.68 9.05
CA ASN A 180 10.26 -7.65 10.12
C ASN A 180 11.58 -7.33 10.84
N GLY A 181 11.61 -7.57 12.12
CA GLY A 181 12.78 -7.35 12.96
C GLY A 181 12.41 -6.70 14.28
N SER A 182 13.23 -6.95 15.30
CA SER A 182 13.03 -6.45 16.66
C SER A 182 13.82 -5.17 16.95
N ALA A 183 14.70 -4.75 16.04
CA ALA A 183 15.49 -3.56 16.21
C ALA A 183 14.73 -2.33 15.75
N ASN A 184 14.61 -1.33 16.63
CA ASN A 184 14.12 -0.01 16.25
C ASN A 184 15.28 0.76 15.59
N TYR A 185 15.17 0.92 14.25
CA TYR A 185 16.15 1.68 13.47
C TYR A 185 15.77 3.15 13.31
N GLY A 186 14.61 3.56 13.85
CA GLY A 186 14.11 4.92 13.69
C GLY A 186 13.71 5.25 12.27
N TYR A 187 13.24 4.28 11.49
CA TYR A 187 12.77 4.51 10.13
C TYR A 187 11.42 5.20 10.12
N HIS A 188 11.27 6.13 9.18
CA HIS A 188 10.07 6.93 8.98
C HIS A 188 9.49 6.68 7.59
N ALA A 189 8.18 6.62 7.51
CA ALA A 189 7.47 6.46 6.25
C ALA A 189 6.22 7.35 6.19
N TYR A 190 5.87 7.80 4.99
CA TYR A 190 4.69 8.59 4.72
C TYR A 190 3.93 8.06 3.52
N PHE A 191 2.65 7.82 3.70
CA PHE A 191 1.75 7.32 2.67
C PHE A 191 0.60 8.31 2.49
N ASN A 192 0.37 8.77 1.27
CA ASN A 192 -0.72 9.67 0.98
C ASN A 192 -1.49 9.22 -0.26
N GLY A 193 -2.84 9.15 -0.15
CA GLY A 193 -3.72 8.75 -1.22
C GLY A 193 -3.54 7.30 -1.70
N CYS A 194 -2.92 6.44 -0.89
CA CYS A 194 -2.60 5.08 -1.26
C CYS A 194 -3.76 4.11 -1.01
N THR A 195 -3.85 3.05 -1.80
CA THR A 195 -4.64 1.86 -1.48
C THR A 195 -3.72 0.79 -0.92
N ILE A 196 -3.92 0.39 0.33
CA ILE A 196 -3.14 -0.67 0.98
C ILE A 196 -4.09 -1.82 1.26
N GLY A 197 -3.85 -2.95 0.60
CA GLY A 197 -4.77 -4.08 0.62
C GLY A 197 -4.15 -5.35 1.20
N GLY A 198 -4.96 -6.03 2.02
CA GLY A 198 -4.58 -7.28 2.64
C GLY A 198 -5.67 -7.86 3.53
N ASN A 199 -5.31 -8.85 4.35
CA ASN A 199 -6.26 -9.48 5.26
C ASN A 199 -5.75 -9.59 6.69
N VAL A 200 -4.51 -10.05 6.91
CA VAL A 200 -3.96 -10.25 8.26
C VAL A 200 -2.70 -9.44 8.43
N ASP A 201 -2.67 -8.57 9.47
CA ASP A 201 -1.49 -7.78 9.82
C ASP A 201 -0.88 -7.08 8.58
N TYR A 202 -1.75 -6.61 7.68
CA TYR A 202 -1.26 -6.22 6.36
C TYR A 202 -0.47 -4.91 6.35
N ILE A 203 -0.43 -4.20 7.49
CA ILE A 203 0.55 -3.14 7.80
C ILE A 203 1.21 -3.52 9.11
N CYS A 204 2.48 -3.89 9.09
CA CYS A 204 3.10 -4.46 10.29
C CYS A 204 4.59 -4.14 10.46
N GLY A 205 5.08 -4.18 11.69
CA GLY A 205 6.50 -4.14 12.00
C GLY A 205 6.98 -2.90 12.74
N GLU A 206 8.28 -2.63 12.64
CA GLU A 206 8.97 -1.59 13.41
C GLU A 206 9.46 -0.46 12.50
N PHE A 207 8.60 0.49 12.22
CA PHE A 207 8.87 1.79 11.56
C PHE A 207 7.78 2.78 11.97
N ALA A 208 8.11 4.05 12.08
CA ALA A 208 7.12 5.09 12.35
C ALA A 208 6.46 5.53 11.04
N ALA A 209 5.13 5.63 11.00
CA ALA A 209 4.44 5.97 9.77
C ALA A 209 3.21 6.86 9.97
N VAL A 210 2.99 7.72 8.98
CA VAL A 210 1.73 8.46 8.81
C VAL A 210 1.08 8.04 7.50
N PHE A 211 -0.22 7.75 7.57
CA PHE A 211 -1.07 7.38 6.45
C PHE A 211 -2.18 8.44 6.31
N ASP A 212 -2.11 9.22 5.25
CA ASP A 212 -3.08 10.28 4.96
C ASP A 212 -3.97 9.90 3.78
N ASN A 213 -5.28 10.08 3.93
CA ASN A 213 -6.25 9.88 2.86
C ASN A 213 -6.14 8.51 2.16
N CYS A 214 -5.72 7.48 2.88
CA CYS A 214 -5.50 6.15 2.33
C CYS A 214 -6.77 5.30 2.37
N LYS A 215 -6.90 4.38 1.41
CA LYS A 215 -7.86 3.28 1.46
C LYS A 215 -7.21 2.06 2.07
N LEU A 216 -7.77 1.59 3.17
CA LEU A 216 -7.38 0.39 3.89
C LEU A 216 -8.29 -0.74 3.43
N GLN A 217 -7.82 -1.53 2.45
CA GLN A 217 -8.68 -2.40 1.68
C GLN A 217 -8.58 -3.85 2.15
N TRP A 218 -9.69 -4.41 2.59
CA TRP A 218 -9.77 -5.84 2.87
C TRP A 218 -9.71 -6.64 1.57
N LYS A 219 -8.78 -7.60 1.53
CA LYS A 219 -8.78 -8.65 0.51
C LYS A 219 -9.83 -9.68 0.87
N THR A 220 -10.76 -9.96 -0.05
CA THR A 220 -11.80 -10.96 0.12
C THR A 220 -11.39 -12.33 -0.43
N TYR A 221 -12.00 -13.40 0.05
CA TYR A 221 -11.72 -14.77 -0.34
C TYR A 221 -13.00 -15.51 -0.72
N LYS A 222 -12.90 -16.42 -1.70
CA LYS A 222 -14.01 -17.11 -2.32
C LYS A 222 -14.77 -18.06 -1.35
N ASN A 223 -14.03 -18.73 -0.46
CA ASN A 223 -14.57 -19.70 0.49
C ASN A 223 -14.51 -19.18 1.91
N ASP A 224 -15.58 -18.49 2.28
CA ASP A 224 -15.71 -17.88 3.61
C ASP A 224 -16.29 -18.81 4.69
N GLU A 225 -16.64 -20.05 4.34
CA GLU A 225 -17.29 -21.01 5.25
C GLU A 225 -16.46 -21.35 6.51
N ASN A 226 -15.16 -21.13 6.46
CA ASN A 226 -14.27 -21.40 7.60
C ASN A 226 -13.82 -20.17 8.38
N ASN A 227 -14.49 -19.04 8.25
CA ASN A 227 -14.37 -17.88 9.13
C ASN A 227 -13.00 -17.19 9.22
N ASN A 228 -12.02 -17.61 8.46
CA ASN A 228 -10.68 -17.07 8.56
C ASN A 228 -10.49 -15.77 7.80
N ALA A 229 -11.33 -15.49 6.81
CA ALA A 229 -11.36 -14.21 6.11
C ALA A 229 -12.10 -13.13 6.92
N LYS A 230 -12.94 -13.53 7.88
CA LYS A 230 -13.76 -12.62 8.70
C LYS A 230 -13.01 -11.97 9.85
N ILE A 231 -11.84 -12.49 10.23
CA ILE A 231 -11.06 -11.98 11.36
C ILE A 231 -9.70 -11.56 10.80
N GLY A 232 -9.71 -10.43 10.09
CA GLY A 232 -8.51 -9.78 9.65
C GLY A 232 -8.05 -8.68 10.61
N TYR A 233 -6.82 -8.21 10.40
CA TYR A 233 -6.23 -7.11 11.15
C TYR A 233 -5.57 -6.16 10.18
N ILE A 234 -5.91 -4.87 10.25
CA ILE A 234 -5.25 -3.84 9.45
C ILE A 234 -3.79 -3.74 9.89
N VAL A 235 -3.57 -3.53 11.19
CA VAL A 235 -2.22 -3.30 11.71
C VAL A 235 -1.78 -4.35 12.73
N ALA A 236 -0.47 -4.61 12.71
CA ALA A 236 0.27 -5.24 13.80
C ALA A 236 1.54 -4.40 14.08
N PRO A 237 1.41 -3.24 14.76
CA PRO A 237 2.54 -2.38 15.05
C PRO A 237 3.40 -2.97 16.16
N LYS A 238 4.68 -2.62 16.14
CA LYS A 238 5.56 -2.77 17.30
C LYS A 238 5.56 -1.49 18.14
N THR A 239 6.71 -0.97 18.53
CA THR A 239 6.81 0.19 19.40
C THR A 239 6.72 1.53 18.67
N SER A 240 7.10 1.56 17.39
CA SER A 240 7.00 2.78 16.58
C SER A 240 5.54 3.07 16.20
N PRO A 241 5.11 4.33 16.24
CA PRO A 241 3.71 4.68 16.05
C PRO A 241 3.27 4.58 14.57
N TYR A 242 2.06 4.05 14.35
CA TYR A 242 1.31 4.20 13.11
C TYR A 242 0.17 5.19 13.31
N VAL A 243 0.09 6.19 12.45
CA VAL A 243 -0.97 7.20 12.50
C VAL A 243 -1.73 7.24 11.19
N PHE A 244 -3.02 6.97 11.26
CA PHE A 244 -3.95 7.00 10.12
C PHE A 244 -4.84 8.22 10.26
N ARG A 245 -4.88 9.09 9.23
CA ARG A 245 -5.71 10.30 9.20
C ARG A 245 -6.55 10.33 7.95
N ASN A 246 -7.84 10.61 8.11
CA ASN A 246 -8.80 10.69 7.00
C ASN A 246 -8.79 9.44 6.08
N CYS A 247 -8.52 8.27 6.65
CA CYS A 247 -8.48 7.02 5.91
C CYS A 247 -9.87 6.39 5.83
N GLU A 248 -10.07 5.54 4.82
CA GLU A 248 -11.30 4.81 4.60
C GLU A 248 -11.05 3.31 4.57
N VAL A 249 -11.81 2.53 5.36
CA VAL A 249 -11.77 1.08 5.31
C VAL A 249 -12.71 0.60 4.21
N THR A 250 -12.19 -0.17 3.27
CA THR A 250 -12.92 -0.67 2.08
C THR A 250 -12.72 -2.17 1.89
N THR A 251 -13.29 -2.73 0.84
CA THR A 251 -13.00 -4.10 0.38
C THR A 251 -12.58 -4.11 -1.09
N ASP A 252 -11.94 -5.19 -1.54
CA ASP A 252 -11.66 -5.40 -2.96
C ASP A 252 -12.90 -5.86 -3.75
N GLY A 253 -13.99 -6.24 -3.06
CA GLY A 253 -15.23 -6.71 -3.66
C GLY A 253 -15.12 -7.97 -4.50
N ALA A 254 -13.95 -8.58 -4.61
CA ALA A 254 -13.66 -9.66 -5.56
C ALA A 254 -14.50 -10.93 -5.28
N HIS A 255 -14.83 -11.20 -4.01
CA HIS A 255 -15.58 -12.39 -3.58
C HIS A 255 -16.80 -12.03 -2.71
N GLY A 256 -17.29 -10.79 -2.79
CA GLY A 256 -18.42 -10.28 -2.02
C GLY A 256 -18.02 -9.65 -0.68
N ASP A 257 -18.81 -8.68 -0.25
CA ASP A 257 -18.48 -7.82 0.90
C ASP A 257 -19.15 -8.26 2.20
N ALA A 258 -20.21 -9.07 2.10
CA ALA A 258 -21.12 -9.33 3.21
C ALA A 258 -20.49 -10.05 4.43
N ALA A 259 -19.30 -10.58 4.24
CA ALA A 259 -18.64 -11.40 5.23
C ALA A 259 -17.40 -10.75 5.86
N VAL A 260 -16.98 -9.60 5.40
CA VAL A 260 -15.75 -8.95 5.89
C VAL A 260 -16.06 -8.12 7.14
N LEU A 261 -15.58 -8.58 8.29
CA LEU A 261 -15.63 -7.86 9.55
C LEU A 261 -14.31 -8.11 10.28
N GLY A 262 -13.38 -7.18 10.13
CA GLY A 262 -12.05 -7.26 10.71
C GLY A 262 -11.87 -6.33 11.91
N LYS A 263 -10.64 -6.17 12.35
CA LYS A 263 -10.22 -5.28 13.43
C LYS A 263 -9.26 -4.22 12.92
N TYR A 264 -9.19 -3.09 13.59
CA TYR A 264 -8.12 -2.13 13.37
C TYR A 264 -6.75 -2.80 13.53
N GLY A 265 -6.59 -3.59 14.60
CA GLY A 265 -5.33 -4.29 14.73
C GLY A 265 -5.18 -5.16 15.97
N ARG A 266 -3.95 -5.63 16.10
CA ARG A 266 -3.50 -6.39 17.26
C ARG A 266 -2.06 -6.03 17.61
N THR A 267 -1.67 -6.32 18.84
CA THR A 267 -0.29 -6.10 19.28
C THR A 267 0.68 -7.02 18.53
N TRP A 268 1.89 -6.53 18.28
CA TRP A 268 3.05 -7.37 17.96
C TRP A 268 4.15 -7.09 18.98
N GLY A 269 3.92 -7.57 20.18
CA GLY A 269 4.73 -7.29 21.37
C GLY A 269 4.15 -6.18 22.25
N ALA A 270 4.80 -5.99 23.42
CA ALA A 270 4.44 -4.92 24.34
C ALA A 270 4.69 -3.53 23.73
N ASN A 271 3.91 -2.53 24.20
CA ASN A 271 4.02 -1.13 23.77
C ASN A 271 3.68 -0.87 22.28
N SER A 272 2.90 -1.76 21.66
CA SER A 272 2.36 -1.51 20.32
C SER A 272 1.61 -0.17 20.27
N ASN A 273 1.79 0.61 19.18
CA ASN A 273 1.27 1.96 19.09
C ASN A 273 0.61 2.22 17.73
N ALA A 274 -0.68 2.55 17.74
CA ALA A 274 -1.41 2.96 16.55
C ALA A 274 -2.54 3.93 16.89
N SER A 275 -2.80 4.87 15.98
CA SER A 275 -3.88 5.86 16.11
C SER A 275 -4.67 5.96 14.82
N PHE A 276 -6.01 5.90 14.91
CA PHE A 276 -6.93 6.16 13.80
C PHE A 276 -7.70 7.45 14.10
N ILE A 277 -7.57 8.43 13.22
CA ILE A 277 -8.05 9.79 13.41
C ILE A 277 -8.90 10.18 12.20
N GLU A 278 -10.18 10.54 12.43
CA GLU A 278 -11.10 10.98 11.38
C GLU A 278 -11.26 9.96 10.23
N CYS A 279 -11.23 8.66 10.57
CA CYS A 279 -11.33 7.58 9.60
C CYS A 279 -12.78 7.07 9.47
N GLU A 280 -13.17 6.63 8.25
CA GLU A 280 -14.46 5.99 8.00
C GLU A 280 -14.30 4.48 7.88
N THR A 281 -15.09 3.71 8.63
CA THR A 281 -14.98 2.24 8.69
C THR A 281 -15.93 1.49 7.77
N ASN A 282 -16.96 2.13 7.24
CA ASN A 282 -17.95 1.56 6.32
C ASN A 282 -18.63 0.25 6.80
N GLY A 283 -18.58 -0.05 8.10
CA GLY A 283 -19.13 -1.29 8.65
C GLY A 283 -18.17 -2.49 8.61
N TYR A 284 -16.89 -2.27 8.27
CA TYR A 284 -15.90 -3.34 8.12
C TYR A 284 -15.00 -3.55 9.34
N ILE A 285 -15.24 -2.81 10.42
CA ILE A 285 -14.54 -2.99 11.71
C ILE A 285 -15.53 -3.46 12.77
N ASP A 286 -15.15 -4.51 13.51
CA ASP A 286 -15.97 -5.02 14.59
C ASP A 286 -15.94 -4.12 15.84
N SER A 287 -16.88 -4.30 16.74
CA SER A 287 -17.05 -3.45 17.92
C SER A 287 -15.92 -3.59 18.95
N GLU A 288 -15.12 -4.65 18.92
CA GLU A 288 -13.94 -4.77 19.77
C GLU A 288 -12.76 -3.96 19.20
N GLY A 289 -12.56 -3.94 17.89
CA GLY A 289 -11.57 -3.18 17.16
C GLY A 289 -10.12 -3.57 17.38
N TRP A 290 -9.73 -3.98 18.56
CA TRP A 290 -8.36 -4.27 18.94
C TRP A 290 -8.21 -5.51 19.79
N THR A 291 -7.17 -6.29 19.54
CA THR A 291 -6.85 -7.49 20.32
C THR A 291 -5.33 -7.61 20.55
N GLU A 292 -4.87 -8.70 21.07
CA GLU A 292 -3.46 -8.99 21.28
C GLU A 292 -3.02 -10.26 20.57
N MET A 293 -1.74 -10.33 20.19
CA MET A 293 -1.16 -11.51 19.57
C MET A 293 -0.73 -12.53 20.66
N SER A 294 -0.19 -12.01 21.76
CA SER A 294 0.19 -12.80 22.92
C SER A 294 -0.45 -12.21 24.19
N ASN A 295 -0.77 -13.08 25.16
CA ASN A 295 -1.50 -12.70 26.35
C ASN A 295 -0.76 -11.60 27.16
N GLY A 296 -1.48 -10.53 27.50
CA GLY A 296 -1.00 -9.43 28.33
C GLY A 296 -0.29 -8.30 27.57
N GLU A 297 -0.05 -8.42 26.28
CA GLU A 297 0.60 -7.35 25.49
C GLU A 297 -0.25 -6.09 25.38
N LYS A 298 -1.59 -6.25 25.30
CA LYS A 298 -2.52 -5.13 25.19
C LYS A 298 -2.49 -4.17 26.39
N ALA A 299 -2.06 -4.64 27.57
CA ALA A 299 -2.02 -3.82 28.77
C ALA A 299 -1.07 -2.61 28.68
N SER A 300 -0.06 -2.67 27.80
CA SER A 300 0.87 -1.57 27.55
C SER A 300 0.72 -0.93 26.17
N ALA A 301 -0.26 -1.36 25.39
CA ALA A 301 -0.49 -0.83 24.06
C ALA A 301 -1.13 0.56 24.12
N ILE A 302 -0.84 1.37 23.09
CA ILE A 302 -1.46 2.67 22.83
C ILE A 302 -2.28 2.54 21.56
N PHE A 303 -3.60 2.38 21.72
CA PHE A 303 -4.55 2.28 20.62
C PHE A 303 -5.54 3.43 20.71
N ASN A 304 -5.30 4.47 19.91
CA ASN A 304 -6.11 5.67 19.95
C ASN A 304 -7.12 5.68 18.80
N GLU A 305 -8.32 6.13 19.10
CA GLU A 305 -9.37 6.37 18.11
C GLU A 305 -9.97 7.75 18.36
N TYR A 306 -9.96 8.63 17.37
CA TYR A 306 -10.50 9.96 17.53
C TYR A 306 -11.33 10.35 16.31
N ASN A 307 -12.56 10.76 16.57
CA ASN A 307 -13.49 11.30 15.56
C ASN A 307 -13.73 10.36 14.36
N ASN A 308 -13.62 9.04 14.57
CA ASN A 308 -13.89 8.06 13.53
C ASN A 308 -15.39 7.87 13.33
N THR A 309 -15.77 7.44 12.12
CA THR A 309 -17.15 7.18 11.76
C THR A 309 -17.35 5.75 11.20
N ASN A 310 -18.59 5.28 11.31
CA ASN A 310 -19.05 4.05 10.72
C ASN A 310 -20.36 4.33 9.97
N LYS A 311 -20.32 4.35 8.65
CA LYS A 311 -21.45 4.75 7.81
C LYS A 311 -21.99 6.15 8.19
N GLY A 312 -21.05 7.06 8.48
CA GLY A 312 -21.33 8.44 8.86
C GLY A 312 -21.69 8.66 10.34
N GLU A 313 -21.87 7.62 11.13
CA GLU A 313 -22.17 7.73 12.57
C GLU A 313 -20.88 7.62 13.39
N ALA A 314 -20.81 8.35 14.50
CA ALA A 314 -19.64 8.31 15.38
C ALA A 314 -19.32 6.88 15.86
N PHE A 315 -18.06 6.49 15.76
CA PHE A 315 -17.64 5.13 16.04
C PHE A 315 -16.35 5.07 16.87
N VAL A 316 -16.41 4.41 18.00
CA VAL A 316 -15.25 4.09 18.85
C VAL A 316 -15.40 2.64 19.32
N THR A 317 -14.34 1.86 19.23
CA THR A 317 -14.37 0.44 19.61
C THR A 317 -14.14 0.25 21.11
N THR A 318 -14.57 -0.90 21.63
CA THR A 318 -14.37 -1.23 23.06
C THR A 318 -12.92 -1.56 23.41
N GLY A 319 -12.09 -1.85 22.40
CA GLY A 319 -10.67 -2.14 22.57
C GLY A 319 -9.76 -0.93 22.50
N CYS A 320 -10.31 0.25 22.18
CA CYS A 320 -9.61 1.53 22.20
C CYS A 320 -9.03 1.85 23.59
N THR A 321 -7.80 2.36 23.65
CA THR A 321 -7.19 2.79 24.91
C THR A 321 -7.50 4.24 25.23
N ASN A 322 -7.55 5.14 24.22
CA ASN A 322 -7.90 6.53 24.37
C ASN A 322 -8.72 7.03 23.14
N SER A 323 -9.74 7.84 23.43
CA SER A 323 -10.60 8.45 22.39
C SER A 323 -10.74 9.98 22.55
N THR A 324 -9.80 10.62 23.20
CA THR A 324 -9.83 12.07 23.48
C THR A 324 -8.90 12.84 22.55
N LEU A 325 -9.19 14.12 22.34
CA LEU A 325 -8.35 15.02 21.56
C LEU A 325 -6.92 15.09 22.11
N ASP A 326 -6.76 15.14 23.43
CA ASP A 326 -5.45 15.24 24.06
C ASP A 326 -4.54 14.06 23.72
N ALA A 327 -5.11 12.87 23.49
CA ALA A 327 -4.35 11.69 23.11
C ALA A 327 -3.79 11.75 21.67
N VAL A 328 -4.38 12.56 20.80
CA VAL A 328 -4.06 12.60 19.35
C VAL A 328 -3.66 13.98 18.86
N VAL A 329 -3.66 15.02 19.71
CA VAL A 329 -3.41 16.41 19.31
C VAL A 329 -2.11 16.56 18.51
N ASN A 330 -1.06 15.85 18.90
CA ASN A 330 0.24 15.88 18.22
C ASN A 330 0.24 15.16 16.86
N TYR A 331 -0.84 14.47 16.51
CA TYR A 331 -0.95 13.74 15.24
C TYR A 331 -1.90 14.41 14.24
N ILE A 332 -2.68 15.42 14.67
CA ILE A 332 -3.62 16.14 13.80
C ILE A 332 -2.91 17.15 12.93
N ASP A 333 -2.00 17.92 13.51
CA ASP A 333 -1.23 18.95 12.80
C ASP A 333 0.27 18.73 13.01
N LEU A 334 0.87 17.93 12.11
CA LEU A 334 2.30 17.61 12.18
C LEU A 334 3.22 18.81 11.84
N GLU A 335 2.70 19.90 11.27
CA GLU A 335 3.52 21.06 10.91
C GLU A 335 3.82 21.95 12.11
N ASN A 336 2.91 21.99 13.09
CA ASN A 336 2.99 22.86 14.26
C ASN A 336 3.57 22.16 15.50
N VAL A 337 4.03 20.92 15.35
CA VAL A 337 4.61 20.14 16.46
C VAL A 337 6.13 20.20 16.41
N SER A 338 6.79 20.13 17.55
CA SER A 338 8.25 20.03 17.60
C SER A 338 8.72 18.72 17.00
N ALA A 339 9.93 18.71 16.42
CA ALA A 339 10.50 17.51 15.81
C ALA A 339 10.58 16.30 16.77
N VAL A 340 10.65 16.53 18.05
CA VAL A 340 10.70 15.47 19.09
C VAL A 340 9.34 14.81 19.28
N ASP A 341 8.27 15.55 19.02
CA ASP A 341 6.89 15.11 19.28
C ASP A 341 6.20 14.56 18.04
N THR A 342 6.83 14.67 16.86
CA THR A 342 6.24 14.21 15.61
C THR A 342 6.60 12.76 15.27
N VAL A 343 5.68 12.06 14.61
CA VAL A 343 5.93 10.69 14.11
C VAL A 343 7.03 10.69 13.05
N LEU A 344 7.16 11.75 12.26
CA LEU A 344 8.11 11.87 11.16
C LEU A 344 9.41 12.59 11.55
N GLY A 345 9.59 12.96 12.82
CA GLY A 345 10.74 13.72 13.28
C GLY A 345 10.87 15.06 12.55
N THR A 346 12.04 15.38 12.04
CA THR A 346 12.29 16.62 11.27
C THR A 346 12.06 16.44 9.75
N TRP A 347 11.82 15.24 9.31
CA TRP A 347 11.62 14.98 7.89
C TRP A 347 10.25 15.49 7.40
N LYS A 348 10.26 16.13 6.25
CA LYS A 348 9.04 16.59 5.57
C LYS A 348 8.92 15.91 4.21
N PRO A 349 7.92 15.04 4.04
CA PRO A 349 7.63 14.43 2.74
C PRO A 349 7.28 15.48 1.67
N VAL A 350 7.57 15.18 0.42
CA VAL A 350 7.33 16.10 -0.71
C VAL A 350 5.83 16.37 -0.88
N HIS A 351 5.00 15.30 -0.77
CA HIS A 351 3.54 15.36 -0.98
C HIS A 351 2.76 15.58 0.33
N TYR A 352 3.40 16.06 1.39
CA TYR A 352 2.77 16.21 2.69
C TYR A 352 1.51 17.10 2.67
N LYS A 353 1.49 18.12 1.80
CA LYS A 353 0.37 19.07 1.65
C LYS A 353 -0.59 18.74 0.50
N GLU A 354 -0.28 17.75 -0.32
CA GLU A 354 -1.13 17.36 -1.42
C GLU A 354 -2.33 16.55 -0.88
N VAL A 355 -3.34 17.28 -0.40
CA VAL A 355 -4.62 16.67 -0.09
C VAL A 355 -5.23 16.24 -1.42
N ILE A 356 -5.36 14.94 -1.64
CA ILE A 356 -6.22 14.45 -2.72
C ILE A 356 -7.63 14.90 -2.35
N SER A 357 -8.12 15.94 -3.02
CA SER A 357 -9.50 16.41 -2.82
C SER A 357 -10.41 15.21 -3.07
N LYS A 358 -11.17 14.81 -2.05
CA LYS A 358 -12.36 14.00 -2.30
C LYS A 358 -13.16 14.81 -3.31
N ASP A 359 -13.37 14.26 -4.49
CA ASP A 359 -14.12 14.90 -5.57
C ASP A 359 -15.57 15.05 -5.08
N ASP A 360 -15.88 16.20 -4.50
CA ASP A 360 -17.20 16.55 -3.99
C ASP A 360 -18.09 17.16 -5.08
N GLY A 361 -17.63 17.12 -6.34
CA GLY A 361 -18.41 17.59 -7.49
C GLY A 361 -18.76 19.08 -7.45
N SER A 362 -18.17 19.89 -6.58
CA SER A 362 -18.40 21.32 -6.53
C SER A 362 -17.22 22.11 -7.13
N SER A 363 -17.30 22.40 -8.42
CA SER A 363 -16.44 23.40 -9.04
C SER A 363 -16.78 24.78 -8.48
N LYS A 364 -15.92 25.33 -7.65
CA LYS A 364 -15.91 26.75 -7.36
C LYS A 364 -15.06 27.44 -8.40
N ASP A 365 -15.72 28.05 -9.36
CA ASP A 365 -15.08 29.02 -10.25
C ASP A 365 -14.63 30.23 -9.42
N ASP A 366 -13.33 30.38 -9.26
CA ASP A 366 -12.73 31.63 -8.77
C ASP A 366 -12.84 32.70 -9.83
N VAL A 367 -13.81 33.61 -9.62
CA VAL A 367 -13.92 34.84 -10.38
C VAL A 367 -13.02 35.88 -9.72
N ALA A 368 -11.97 36.26 -10.40
CA ALA A 368 -11.16 37.44 -10.08
C ALA A 368 -11.95 38.73 -10.28
N ASP A 369 -11.82 39.61 -9.29
CA ASP A 369 -12.32 40.96 -9.15
C ASP A 369 -11.88 41.90 -10.28
N GLY A 370 -12.81 42.80 -10.70
CA GLY A 370 -12.51 43.90 -11.59
C GLY A 370 -13.72 44.71 -12.01
N GLY A 371 -14.23 45.61 -11.16
CA GLY A 371 -14.64 46.98 -11.39
C GLY A 371 -15.78 47.40 -12.34
N GLU A 372 -16.74 48.04 -11.71
CA GLU A 372 -17.53 49.24 -12.12
C GLU A 372 -18.77 49.19 -13.04
N THR A 373 -19.87 49.58 -12.36
CA THR A 373 -20.94 50.52 -12.77
C THR A 373 -21.97 50.15 -13.84
N GLY A 374 -23.24 50.20 -13.40
CA GLY A 374 -24.29 50.83 -14.19
C GLY A 374 -25.63 50.12 -14.40
N LYS A 375 -26.59 50.48 -13.54
CA LYS A 375 -28.03 50.73 -13.79
C LYS A 375 -28.97 49.77 -14.49
N ASP A 376 -30.00 49.44 -13.68
CA ASP A 376 -31.46 49.41 -14.00
C ASP A 376 -32.00 48.55 -15.17
N ASN A 377 -32.83 47.57 -14.88
CA ASN A 377 -34.28 47.60 -14.97
C ASN A 377 -34.94 46.21 -14.83
N ASN A 378 -35.91 46.22 -13.97
CA ASN A 378 -37.07 45.40 -13.76
C ASN A 378 -37.68 44.76 -15.01
N VAL A 379 -38.06 43.46 -14.99
CA VAL A 379 -39.36 42.94 -15.43
C VAL A 379 -39.63 41.55 -14.87
N ASN A 380 -40.81 41.41 -14.30
CA ASN A 380 -41.55 40.27 -13.83
C ASN A 380 -41.72 39.13 -14.86
N GLY A 381 -41.74 37.89 -14.42
CA GLY A 381 -42.22 36.76 -15.20
C GLY A 381 -42.25 35.45 -14.43
N THR A 382 -43.35 35.19 -13.76
CA THR A 382 -43.80 33.89 -13.26
C THR A 382 -43.89 32.85 -14.35
N THR A 383 -43.36 31.66 -14.15
CA THR A 383 -43.98 30.40 -14.64
C THR A 383 -43.43 29.16 -13.93
N GLU A 384 -44.33 28.38 -13.60
CA GLU A 384 -44.52 27.05 -13.01
C GLU A 384 -43.40 25.98 -13.06
N SER A 385 -43.34 25.31 -11.95
CA SER A 385 -42.73 23.99 -11.66
C SER A 385 -43.27 22.87 -12.56
N THR A 386 -42.36 22.14 -13.19
CA THR A 386 -42.59 20.72 -13.51
C THR A 386 -41.36 19.91 -13.14
N SER A 387 -41.58 19.02 -12.19
CA SER A 387 -40.60 18.01 -11.76
C SER A 387 -40.46 16.92 -12.83
N GLU A 388 -39.30 16.82 -13.47
CA GLU A 388 -38.93 15.62 -14.18
C GLU A 388 -37.82 14.86 -13.41
N THR A 389 -38.17 13.67 -12.95
CA THR A 389 -37.24 12.68 -12.39
C THR A 389 -36.35 12.15 -13.50
N VAL A 390 -35.08 12.50 -13.46
CA VAL A 390 -34.07 11.89 -14.32
C VAL A 390 -33.65 10.55 -13.70
N LYS A 391 -34.02 9.46 -14.36
CA LYS A 391 -33.50 8.13 -14.11
C LYS A 391 -32.09 8.05 -14.71
N THR A 392 -31.07 8.05 -13.91
CA THR A 392 -29.73 7.64 -14.31
C THR A 392 -29.65 6.11 -14.21
N GLY A 393 -29.88 5.45 -15.32
CA GLY A 393 -29.58 4.05 -15.50
C GLY A 393 -28.35 3.92 -16.38
N ASP A 394 -27.17 3.79 -15.78
CA ASP A 394 -25.97 3.41 -16.51
C ASP A 394 -25.65 1.94 -16.17
N THR A 395 -26.16 1.06 -17.01
CA THR A 395 -25.82 -0.36 -17.00
C THR A 395 -24.73 -0.60 -18.06
N ALA A 396 -23.49 -0.27 -17.71
CA ALA A 396 -22.36 -0.76 -18.45
C ALA A 396 -22.19 -2.27 -18.12
N PRO A 397 -22.22 -3.18 -19.11
CA PRO A 397 -22.19 -4.59 -18.81
C PRO A 397 -20.82 -5.01 -18.31
N ILE A 398 -20.80 -5.58 -17.12
CA ILE A 398 -19.63 -6.22 -16.45
C ILE A 398 -18.87 -7.16 -17.42
N ALA A 399 -19.56 -7.74 -18.40
CA ALA A 399 -18.98 -8.54 -19.47
C ALA A 399 -17.87 -7.83 -20.28
N LEU A 400 -17.87 -6.51 -20.37
CA LEU A 400 -16.85 -5.76 -21.11
C LEU A 400 -15.51 -5.72 -20.39
N TYR A 401 -15.54 -5.63 -19.05
CA TYR A 401 -14.34 -5.64 -18.22
C TYR A 401 -13.67 -7.01 -18.15
N VAL A 402 -14.48 -8.08 -18.11
CA VAL A 402 -13.95 -9.46 -18.15
C VAL A 402 -13.27 -9.76 -19.49
N VAL A 403 -13.80 -9.24 -20.60
CA VAL A 403 -13.19 -9.42 -21.93
C VAL A 403 -11.88 -8.61 -22.05
N LEU A 404 -11.80 -7.42 -21.45
CA LEU A 404 -10.55 -6.64 -21.44
C LEU A 404 -9.46 -7.28 -20.58
N ILE A 405 -9.82 -7.88 -19.45
CA ILE A 405 -8.88 -8.64 -18.60
C ILE A 405 -8.39 -9.90 -19.32
N LEU A 406 -9.27 -10.63 -20.00
CA LEU A 406 -8.90 -11.83 -20.76
C LEU A 406 -8.06 -11.50 -22.01
N CYS A 407 -8.29 -10.36 -22.66
CA CYS A 407 -7.45 -9.90 -23.77
C CYS A 407 -6.07 -9.43 -23.29
N ALA A 408 -5.95 -8.84 -22.08
CA ALA A 408 -4.67 -8.50 -21.48
C ALA A 408 -3.87 -9.75 -21.12
N LEU A 409 -4.52 -10.80 -20.61
CA LEU A 409 -3.89 -12.09 -20.31
C LEU A 409 -3.43 -12.84 -21.56
N ALA A 410 -4.17 -12.77 -22.67
CA ALA A 410 -3.79 -13.38 -23.95
C ALA A 410 -2.67 -12.61 -24.68
N GLY A 411 -2.49 -11.31 -24.40
CA GLY A 411 -1.44 -10.48 -24.99
C GLY A 411 -0.05 -10.71 -24.39
N ILE A 412 0.03 -11.33 -23.22
CA ILE A 412 1.30 -11.57 -22.50
C ILE A 412 2.11 -12.71 -23.13
N VAL A 413 1.49 -13.60 -23.91
CA VAL A 413 2.14 -14.80 -24.48
C VAL A 413 2.97 -14.52 -25.75
N PHE A 414 2.83 -13.37 -26.38
CA PHE A 414 3.56 -13.07 -27.62
C PHE A 414 4.09 -11.64 -27.67
N VAL A 415 5.13 -11.30 -26.96
CA VAL A 415 6.18 -10.36 -27.41
C VAL A 415 7.32 -10.30 -26.38
N SER A 416 8.38 -11.05 -26.60
CA SER A 416 9.70 -10.70 -26.08
C SER A 416 10.26 -9.46 -26.79
N LYS A 417 9.58 -8.31 -26.63
CA LYS A 417 10.18 -7.03 -26.95
C LYS A 417 10.86 -6.54 -25.69
N LYS A 418 12.17 -6.23 -25.77
CA LYS A 418 12.95 -5.58 -24.74
C LYS A 418 12.15 -4.46 -24.09
N ARG A 419 11.79 -4.64 -22.81
CA ARG A 419 11.15 -3.62 -21.98
C ARG A 419 12.24 -2.68 -21.47
N ARG A 420 12.01 -1.41 -21.47
CA ARG A 420 13.02 -0.41 -21.09
C ARG A 420 12.51 0.51 -19.99
N ILE A 421 13.37 0.81 -19.05
CA ILE A 421 13.14 1.75 -17.95
C ILE A 421 14.02 2.97 -18.16
N SER A 422 13.44 4.16 -18.16
CA SER A 422 14.18 5.42 -18.35
C SER A 422 14.60 6.03 -17.01
N VAL A 423 15.85 6.43 -16.91
CA VAL A 423 16.42 7.12 -15.74
C VAL A 423 16.83 8.52 -16.16
N LYS A 424 16.37 9.54 -15.39
CA LYS A 424 16.68 10.96 -15.59
C LYS A 424 17.25 11.56 -14.32
#